data_39fac9607c84712d631398b82c1c7fd2
#
_entry.id   39fac9607c84712d631398b82c1c7fd2
#
_cell.length_a   1.000
_cell.length_b   1.000
_cell.length_c   1.000
_cell.angle_alpha   90.00
_cell.angle_beta   90.00
_cell.angle_gamma   90.00
#
_symmetry.space_group_name_H-M   'P 1'
#
loop_
_entity.id
_entity.type
_entity.pdbx_description
1 polymer ?
#
loop_
_entity_poly.entity_id
_entity_poly.type
_entity_poly.pdbx_seq_one_letter_code
_entity_poly.pdbx_strand_id
1 'polypeptide(L)'
;KTAYEALTTEAKAALGRFDTHTYSDRSSENFAALKQTAVNSGKNFWMSEVDNGNLAGTNAKNMGAGLSLAVNILEDMNSMQPSAWVMWDILDKHKDAEFVAPNGTNSEANTSNAQHIGTWGVGMVNHDTKEIELTQKYYVYGQFTKYINPGDTIIASSPTTLAAYNKDTGAIKIVAVNTTGDTQNYRFDLSAFSQTGTSAKIIRTSGSFTDGEHWKDVGT
;
A
#
# COMPACT_ATOMS: atom_id res chain seq x y z
N LYS A 1 -16.17 12.44 8.35
CA LYS A 1 -16.29 13.83 8.87
C LYS A 1 -17.67 14.02 9.52
N THR A 2 -18.74 13.86 8.78
CA THR A 2 -20.11 14.10 9.27
C THR A 2 -20.48 13.24 10.49
N ALA A 3 -20.09 11.95 10.48
CA ALA A 3 -20.35 11.07 11.61
C ALA A 3 -19.65 11.54 12.90
N TYR A 4 -18.39 11.98 12.80
CA TYR A 4 -17.68 12.53 13.94
C TYR A 4 -18.30 13.83 14.45
N GLU A 5 -18.70 14.71 13.55
CA GLU A 5 -19.32 15.99 13.91
C GLU A 5 -20.61 15.81 14.70
N ALA A 6 -21.36 14.74 14.42
CA ALA A 6 -22.60 14.40 15.11
C ALA A 6 -22.42 13.78 16.51
N LEU A 7 -21.20 13.40 16.90
CA LEU A 7 -20.93 12.84 18.23
C LEU A 7 -21.09 13.91 19.34
N THR A 8 -21.50 13.45 20.53
CA THR A 8 -21.49 14.29 21.73
C THR A 8 -20.05 14.62 22.16
N THR A 9 -19.88 15.59 23.04
CA THR A 9 -18.57 15.97 23.58
C THR A 9 -17.92 14.79 24.30
N GLU A 10 -18.67 14.06 25.09
CA GLU A 10 -18.22 12.88 25.83
C GLU A 10 -17.78 11.76 24.88
N ALA A 11 -18.56 11.50 23.83
CA ALA A 11 -18.22 10.50 22.82
C ALA A 11 -16.94 10.90 22.05
N LYS A 12 -16.80 12.18 21.70
CA LYS A 12 -15.56 12.70 21.08
C LYS A 12 -14.36 12.56 21.99
N ALA A 13 -14.52 12.81 23.28
CA ALA A 13 -13.44 12.64 24.27
C ALA A 13 -13.02 11.18 24.43
N ALA A 14 -13.97 10.26 24.38
CA ALA A 14 -13.74 8.82 24.51
C ALA A 14 -13.14 8.17 23.24
N LEU A 15 -13.20 8.84 22.09
CA LEU A 15 -12.68 8.32 20.83
C LEU A 15 -11.15 8.15 20.90
N GLY A 16 -10.66 6.93 20.65
CA GLY A 16 -9.21 6.64 20.63
C GLY A 16 -8.53 7.13 19.36
N ARG A 17 -9.15 6.90 18.20
CA ARG A 17 -8.66 7.26 16.88
C ARG A 17 -9.78 7.37 15.86
N PHE A 18 -9.44 7.85 14.66
CA PHE A 18 -10.27 7.76 13.46
C PHE A 18 -9.77 6.64 12.55
N ASP A 19 -10.71 5.98 11.89
CA ASP A 19 -10.42 5.02 10.85
C ASP A 19 -11.20 5.40 9.59
N THR A 20 -10.61 5.12 8.43
CA THR A 20 -11.27 5.25 7.13
C THR A 20 -10.85 4.12 6.20
N HIS A 21 -11.71 3.85 5.22
CA HIS A 21 -11.42 3.00 4.06
C HIS A 21 -11.43 3.88 2.81
N THR A 22 -10.52 3.66 1.90
CA THR A 22 -10.35 4.51 0.69
C THR A 22 -10.77 3.81 -0.60
N TYR A 23 -11.82 2.97 -0.53
CA TYR A 23 -12.38 2.32 -1.71
C TYR A 23 -13.08 3.26 -2.68
N SER A 24 -13.66 4.34 -2.17
CA SER A 24 -14.37 5.35 -2.95
C SER A 24 -14.05 6.75 -2.43
N ASP A 25 -14.58 7.76 -3.12
CA ASP A 25 -14.46 9.17 -2.73
C ASP A 25 -13.01 9.65 -2.52
N ARG A 26 -12.10 9.16 -3.35
CA ARG A 26 -10.66 9.46 -3.31
C ARG A 26 -10.34 10.86 -3.84
N SER A 27 -11.13 11.85 -3.49
CA SER A 27 -10.87 13.23 -3.88
C SER A 27 -9.89 13.91 -2.93
N SER A 28 -9.10 14.84 -3.45
CA SER A 28 -8.17 15.65 -2.64
C SER A 28 -8.90 16.44 -1.55
N GLU A 29 -10.14 16.86 -1.81
CA GLU A 29 -10.99 17.55 -0.84
C GLU A 29 -11.36 16.65 0.34
N ASN A 30 -11.79 15.41 0.06
CA ASN A 30 -12.13 14.43 1.11
C ASN A 30 -10.90 14.06 1.94
N PHE A 31 -9.77 13.83 1.30
CA PHE A 31 -8.52 13.53 1.99
C PHE A 31 -8.06 14.69 2.90
N ALA A 32 -8.13 15.92 2.40
CA ALA A 32 -7.82 17.09 3.20
C ALA A 32 -8.78 17.26 4.39
N ALA A 33 -10.08 17.00 4.18
CA ALA A 33 -11.08 17.09 5.23
C ALA A 33 -10.88 16.05 6.34
N LEU A 34 -10.52 14.81 5.98
CA LEU A 34 -10.20 13.74 6.93
C LEU A 34 -8.95 14.09 7.75
N LYS A 35 -7.87 14.48 7.07
CA LYS A 35 -6.64 14.95 7.71
C LYS A 35 -6.92 16.09 8.69
N GLN A 36 -7.65 17.11 8.26
CA GLN A 36 -7.94 18.27 9.09
C GLN A 36 -8.79 17.90 10.32
N THR A 37 -9.73 16.95 10.15
CA THR A 37 -10.52 16.44 11.27
C THR A 37 -9.65 15.74 12.32
N ALA A 38 -8.71 14.91 11.89
CA ALA A 38 -7.77 14.24 12.79
C ALA A 38 -6.86 15.24 13.51
N VAL A 39 -6.28 16.21 12.78
CA VAL A 39 -5.43 17.26 13.34
C VAL A 39 -6.20 18.09 14.38
N ASN A 40 -7.39 18.56 14.05
CA ASN A 40 -8.20 19.42 14.95
C ASN A 40 -8.64 18.68 16.20
N SER A 41 -8.85 17.38 16.14
CA SER A 41 -9.26 16.56 17.27
C SER A 41 -8.08 16.10 18.15
N GLY A 42 -6.86 16.19 17.67
CA GLY A 42 -5.65 15.63 18.31
C GLY A 42 -5.67 14.09 18.39
N LYS A 43 -6.43 13.43 17.53
CA LYS A 43 -6.57 11.97 17.52
C LYS A 43 -5.74 11.35 16.41
N ASN A 44 -5.27 10.13 16.64
CA ASN A 44 -4.64 9.33 15.59
C ASN A 44 -5.64 9.04 14.46
N PHE A 45 -5.11 8.87 13.26
CA PHE A 45 -5.88 8.57 12.07
C PHE A 45 -5.26 7.38 11.34
N TRP A 46 -6.07 6.40 10.98
CA TRP A 46 -5.65 5.23 10.21
C TRP A 46 -6.44 5.13 8.91
N MET A 47 -5.75 4.81 7.84
CA MET A 47 -6.36 4.16 6.69
C MET A 47 -6.36 2.67 6.99
N SER A 48 -7.50 2.17 7.49
CA SER A 48 -7.56 0.87 8.16
C SER A 48 -7.94 -0.28 7.26
N GLU A 49 -8.37 0.01 6.01
CA GLU A 49 -8.68 -1.03 5.04
C GLU A 49 -8.79 -0.46 3.63
N VAL A 50 -8.03 -1.01 2.71
CA VAL A 50 -8.22 -0.84 1.27
C VAL A 50 -7.46 -1.91 0.50
N ASP A 51 -8.03 -2.40 -0.58
CA ASP A 51 -7.33 -3.10 -1.64
C ASP A 51 -6.99 -2.14 -2.78
N ASN A 52 -6.44 -2.66 -3.86
CA ASN A 52 -6.23 -1.88 -5.08
C ASN A 52 -7.40 -1.99 -6.09
N GLY A 53 -8.52 -2.61 -5.66
CA GLY A 53 -9.87 -2.61 -6.25
C GLY A 53 -10.01 -2.97 -7.73
N ASN A 54 -9.18 -2.46 -8.58
CA ASN A 54 -9.29 -2.58 -10.03
C ASN A 54 -8.50 -3.74 -10.65
N LEU A 55 -7.64 -4.39 -9.86
CA LEU A 55 -6.74 -5.44 -10.33
C LEU A 55 -6.82 -6.69 -9.43
N ALA A 56 -8.02 -6.95 -8.94
CA ALA A 56 -8.36 -8.22 -8.33
C ALA A 56 -8.27 -9.34 -9.38
N GLY A 57 -8.26 -10.55 -8.94
CA GLY A 57 -8.20 -11.68 -9.83
C GLY A 57 -6.78 -12.14 -10.10
N THR A 58 -6.61 -12.89 -11.16
CA THR A 58 -5.34 -13.50 -11.54
C THR A 58 -4.26 -12.50 -11.90
N ASN A 59 -4.64 -11.22 -12.08
CA ASN A 59 -3.72 -10.10 -12.30
C ASN A 59 -2.80 -9.78 -11.13
N ALA A 60 -3.04 -10.31 -9.94
CA ALA A 60 -2.22 -10.07 -8.76
C ALA A 60 -0.73 -10.39 -8.97
N LYS A 61 -0.39 -11.27 -9.91
CA LYS A 61 0.99 -11.58 -10.31
C LYS A 61 1.60 -10.58 -11.29
N ASN A 62 0.81 -9.70 -11.86
CA ASN A 62 1.30 -8.70 -12.79
C ASN A 62 1.86 -7.49 -12.04
N MET A 63 2.92 -6.88 -12.58
CA MET A 63 3.49 -5.66 -12.00
C MET A 63 2.47 -4.52 -11.95
N GLY A 64 1.53 -4.46 -12.88
CA GLY A 64 0.42 -3.50 -12.88
C GLY A 64 -0.41 -3.52 -11.60
N ALA A 65 -0.70 -4.71 -11.06
CA ALA A 65 -1.40 -4.86 -9.78
C ALA A 65 -0.57 -4.28 -8.61
N GLY A 66 0.73 -4.59 -8.59
CA GLY A 66 1.65 -4.02 -7.61
C GLY A 66 1.77 -2.51 -7.71
N LEU A 67 1.92 -1.97 -8.92
CA LEU A 67 2.00 -0.52 -9.15
C LEU A 67 0.71 0.20 -8.74
N SER A 68 -0.46 -0.39 -9.02
CA SER A 68 -1.75 0.16 -8.57
C SER A 68 -1.82 0.24 -7.05
N LEU A 69 -1.38 -0.82 -6.34
CA LEU A 69 -1.27 -0.81 -4.89
C LEU A 69 -0.30 0.27 -4.39
N ALA A 70 0.88 0.38 -5.01
CA ALA A 70 1.86 1.39 -4.64
C ALA A 70 1.32 2.82 -4.80
N VAL A 71 0.61 3.10 -5.89
CA VAL A 71 -0.03 4.40 -6.12
C VAL A 71 -1.05 4.71 -5.05
N ASN A 72 -1.90 3.74 -4.67
CA ASN A 72 -2.86 3.93 -3.58
C ASN A 72 -2.17 4.25 -2.25
N ILE A 73 -1.09 3.54 -1.91
CA ILE A 73 -0.31 3.83 -0.70
C ILE A 73 0.26 5.25 -0.75
N LEU A 74 0.88 5.63 -1.87
CA LEU A 74 1.47 6.96 -2.02
C LEU A 74 0.43 8.07 -1.90
N GLU A 75 -0.71 7.91 -2.56
CA GLU A 75 -1.79 8.89 -2.53
C GLU A 75 -2.36 9.06 -1.11
N ASP A 76 -2.69 7.96 -0.44
CA ASP A 76 -3.23 7.96 0.91
C ASP A 76 -2.23 8.55 1.91
N MET A 77 -0.98 8.07 1.89
CA MET A 77 0.06 8.51 2.83
C MET A 77 0.46 9.96 2.63
N ASN A 78 0.55 10.42 1.39
CA ASN A 78 0.93 11.81 1.11
C ASN A 78 -0.22 12.79 1.34
N SER A 79 -1.46 12.41 1.05
CA SER A 79 -2.61 13.31 1.11
C SER A 79 -3.26 13.37 2.50
N MET A 80 -3.53 12.21 3.10
CA MET A 80 -4.20 12.12 4.39
C MET A 80 -3.23 12.12 5.58
N GLN A 81 -2.00 11.65 5.36
CA GLN A 81 -0.98 11.46 6.40
C GLN A 81 -1.48 10.61 7.59
N PRO A 82 -2.02 9.43 7.33
CA PRO A 82 -2.44 8.53 8.39
C PRO A 82 -1.21 8.02 9.16
N SER A 83 -1.40 7.69 10.45
CA SER A 83 -0.35 7.09 11.29
C SER A 83 -0.21 5.57 11.07
N ALA A 84 -1.13 4.94 10.34
CA ALA A 84 -1.04 3.58 9.84
C ALA A 84 -1.82 3.43 8.54
N TRP A 85 -1.34 2.55 7.68
CA TRP A 85 -1.97 2.14 6.45
C TRP A 85 -2.08 0.61 6.42
N VAL A 86 -3.30 0.08 6.28
CA VAL A 86 -3.58 -1.36 6.35
C VAL A 86 -4.24 -1.82 5.07
N MET A 87 -3.66 -2.85 4.47
CA MET A 87 -4.18 -3.44 3.26
C MET A 87 -5.28 -4.48 3.56
N TRP A 88 -6.26 -4.55 2.73
CA TRP A 88 -7.17 -5.66 2.57
C TRP A 88 -6.79 -6.46 1.32
N ASP A 89 -6.27 -7.69 1.45
CA ASP A 89 -5.86 -8.36 2.68
C ASP A 89 -4.52 -9.09 2.45
N ILE A 90 -4.08 -9.89 3.42
CA ILE A 90 -2.79 -10.57 3.32
C ILE A 90 -2.92 -11.85 2.50
N LEU A 91 -3.89 -12.68 2.81
CA LEU A 91 -4.08 -13.97 2.15
C LEU A 91 -5.52 -14.10 1.67
N ASP A 92 -5.65 -14.42 0.43
CA ASP A 92 -6.93 -14.65 -0.20
C ASP A 92 -7.04 -16.08 -0.72
N LYS A 93 -8.27 -16.54 -0.90
CA LYS A 93 -8.58 -17.83 -1.47
C LYS A 93 -8.24 -17.83 -2.95
N HIS A 94 -7.40 -18.77 -3.37
CA HIS A 94 -7.01 -18.88 -4.77
C HIS A 94 -7.80 -19.97 -5.50
N LYS A 95 -7.80 -21.17 -4.95
CA LYS A 95 -8.48 -22.35 -5.51
C LYS A 95 -9.01 -23.24 -4.40
N ASP A 96 -10.14 -23.83 -4.61
CA ASP A 96 -10.58 -25.03 -3.93
C ASP A 96 -11.44 -25.88 -4.86
N ALA A 97 -11.73 -27.11 -4.44
CA ALA A 97 -12.51 -28.06 -5.22
C ALA A 97 -13.94 -27.58 -5.52
N GLU A 98 -14.46 -26.65 -4.71
CA GLU A 98 -15.81 -26.10 -4.87
C GLU A 98 -15.83 -24.93 -5.86
N PHE A 99 -14.66 -24.39 -6.19
CA PHE A 99 -14.56 -23.15 -6.94
C PHE A 99 -13.82 -23.30 -8.27
N VAL A 100 -14.37 -24.12 -9.14
CA VAL A 100 -13.96 -24.19 -10.55
C VAL A 100 -14.85 -23.21 -11.32
N ALA A 101 -14.24 -22.26 -12.03
CA ALA A 101 -15.00 -21.42 -12.96
C ALA A 101 -15.77 -22.31 -13.94
N PRO A 102 -16.95 -21.87 -14.42
CA PRO A 102 -17.80 -22.68 -15.29
C PRO A 102 -17.12 -23.23 -16.55
N ASN A 103 -16.01 -22.64 -16.96
CA ASN A 103 -15.18 -23.09 -18.08
C ASN A 103 -13.98 -23.96 -17.66
N GLY A 104 -13.91 -24.40 -16.40
CA GLY A 104 -12.81 -25.22 -15.89
C GLY A 104 -11.52 -24.44 -15.65
N THR A 105 -11.52 -23.13 -15.81
CA THR A 105 -10.37 -22.26 -15.58
C THR A 105 -10.73 -21.17 -14.58
N ASN A 106 -9.83 -20.86 -13.65
CA ASN A 106 -9.91 -19.65 -12.82
C ASN A 106 -9.49 -18.46 -13.68
N SER A 107 -10.23 -18.17 -14.74
CA SER A 107 -9.84 -17.13 -15.66
C SER A 107 -10.38 -15.78 -15.22
N GLU A 108 -9.61 -14.77 -15.47
CA GLU A 108 -9.95 -13.35 -15.28
C GLU A 108 -11.25 -12.94 -15.97
N ALA A 109 -11.62 -13.63 -17.02
CA ALA A 109 -12.82 -13.36 -17.80
C ALA A 109 -14.11 -13.60 -17.00
N ASN A 110 -14.05 -14.31 -15.89
CA ASN A 110 -15.22 -14.55 -15.04
C ASN A 110 -15.27 -13.57 -13.88
N THR A 111 -15.50 -12.31 -14.19
CA THR A 111 -15.59 -11.24 -13.20
C THR A 111 -16.70 -11.43 -12.17
N SER A 112 -17.75 -12.19 -12.49
CA SER A 112 -18.79 -12.53 -11.52
C SER A 112 -18.30 -13.45 -10.41
N ASN A 113 -17.22 -14.19 -10.64
CA ASN A 113 -16.60 -15.09 -9.70
C ASN A 113 -15.29 -14.54 -9.12
N ALA A 114 -14.84 -13.36 -9.55
CA ALA A 114 -13.62 -12.74 -9.03
C ALA A 114 -13.66 -12.57 -7.50
N GLN A 115 -14.82 -12.29 -6.94
CA GLN A 115 -15.03 -12.24 -5.50
C GLN A 115 -14.76 -13.55 -4.77
N HIS A 116 -14.86 -14.64 -5.48
CA HIS A 116 -14.74 -15.98 -4.92
C HIS A 116 -13.38 -16.61 -5.19
N ILE A 117 -12.68 -16.21 -6.23
CA ILE A 117 -11.32 -16.69 -6.49
C ILE A 117 -10.27 -15.91 -5.71
N GLY A 118 -10.71 -14.90 -4.97
CA GLY A 118 -9.96 -14.20 -3.95
C GLY A 118 -8.55 -13.79 -4.36
N THR A 119 -8.40 -12.60 -4.89
CA THR A 119 -7.12 -12.18 -5.45
C THR A 119 -6.79 -10.75 -5.10
N TRP A 120 -7.44 -10.25 -4.06
CA TRP A 120 -7.13 -8.96 -3.46
C TRP A 120 -5.88 -9.04 -2.60
N GLY A 121 -5.59 -10.22 -2.02
CA GLY A 121 -4.48 -10.46 -1.15
C GLY A 121 -3.10 -10.29 -1.81
N VAL A 122 -2.09 -10.14 -0.98
CA VAL A 122 -0.68 -10.20 -1.40
C VAL A 122 -0.22 -11.64 -1.60
N GLY A 123 -0.95 -12.61 -1.07
CA GLY A 123 -0.78 -14.04 -1.28
C GLY A 123 -2.12 -14.72 -1.55
N MET A 124 -2.07 -15.86 -2.18
CA MET A 124 -3.22 -16.70 -2.51
C MET A 124 -3.03 -18.08 -1.89
N VAL A 125 -4.09 -18.62 -1.29
CA VAL A 125 -4.06 -19.94 -0.66
C VAL A 125 -4.77 -20.95 -1.57
N ASN A 126 -4.09 -22.02 -1.90
CA ASN A 126 -4.74 -23.21 -2.49
C ASN A 126 -5.24 -24.10 -1.35
N HIS A 127 -6.54 -24.20 -1.19
CA HIS A 127 -7.15 -24.94 -0.08
C HIS A 127 -7.01 -26.46 -0.22
N ASP A 128 -6.82 -26.97 -1.44
CA ASP A 128 -6.63 -28.40 -1.69
C ASP A 128 -5.21 -28.83 -1.35
N THR A 129 -4.20 -28.11 -1.86
CA THR A 129 -2.79 -28.47 -1.66
C THR A 129 -2.19 -27.88 -0.38
N LYS A 130 -2.86 -26.90 0.25
CA LYS A 130 -2.37 -26.13 1.41
C LYS A 130 -1.15 -25.25 1.09
N GLU A 131 -0.93 -25.00 -0.18
CA GLU A 131 0.17 -24.14 -0.63
C GLU A 131 -0.24 -22.66 -0.61
N ILE A 132 0.72 -21.80 -0.28
CA ILE A 132 0.57 -20.36 -0.37
C ILE A 132 1.37 -19.88 -1.58
N GLU A 133 0.70 -19.18 -2.46
CA GLU A 133 1.28 -18.60 -3.66
C GLU A 133 1.38 -17.08 -3.48
N LEU A 134 2.60 -16.54 -3.48
CA LEU A 134 2.82 -15.10 -3.38
C LEU A 134 2.46 -14.41 -4.70
N THR A 135 2.16 -13.13 -4.62
CA THR A 135 1.85 -12.31 -5.79
C THR A 135 2.88 -11.20 -5.98
N GLN A 136 2.83 -10.50 -7.11
CA GLN A 136 3.68 -9.32 -7.32
C GLN A 136 3.34 -8.19 -6.34
N LYS A 137 2.09 -8.11 -5.89
CA LYS A 137 1.68 -7.18 -4.83
C LYS A 137 2.44 -7.40 -3.52
N TYR A 138 2.75 -8.65 -3.16
CA TYR A 138 3.57 -8.97 -1.98
C TYR A 138 4.92 -8.26 -2.02
N TYR A 139 5.62 -8.35 -3.14
CA TYR A 139 6.92 -7.74 -3.29
C TYR A 139 6.86 -6.22 -3.38
N VAL A 140 5.82 -5.66 -3.99
CA VAL A 140 5.62 -4.21 -4.04
C VAL A 140 5.21 -3.68 -2.67
N TYR A 141 4.27 -4.31 -1.98
CA TYR A 141 3.87 -3.93 -0.62
C TYR A 141 5.07 -4.01 0.34
N GLY A 142 5.90 -5.02 0.17
CA GLY A 142 7.13 -5.19 0.92
C GLY A 142 8.16 -4.06 0.72
N GLN A 143 8.15 -3.32 -0.39
CA GLN A 143 8.98 -2.12 -0.55
C GLN A 143 8.64 -1.04 0.49
N PHE A 144 7.41 -0.99 0.94
CA PHE A 144 7.00 -0.10 2.01
C PHE A 144 7.20 -0.74 3.39
N THR A 145 6.56 -1.88 3.64
CA THR A 145 6.45 -2.47 4.97
C THR A 145 7.75 -3.07 5.51
N LYS A 146 8.66 -3.41 4.63
CA LYS A 146 9.97 -3.97 5.00
C LYS A 146 10.98 -2.90 5.42
N TYR A 147 10.82 -1.70 4.90
CA TYR A 147 11.83 -0.63 5.08
C TYR A 147 11.30 0.54 5.90
N ILE A 148 10.02 0.87 5.82
CA ILE A 148 9.39 1.89 6.67
C ILE A 148 8.75 1.16 7.85
N ASN A 149 9.26 1.43 9.05
CA ASN A 149 8.93 0.67 10.25
C ASN A 149 8.20 1.55 11.29
N PRO A 150 7.49 0.94 12.25
CA PRO A 150 6.97 1.68 13.40
C PRO A 150 8.08 2.49 14.09
N GLY A 151 7.79 3.76 14.38
CA GLY A 151 8.75 4.70 14.92
C GLY A 151 9.46 5.57 13.88
N ASP A 152 9.37 5.24 12.60
CA ASP A 152 9.81 6.13 11.53
C ASP A 152 8.80 7.29 11.37
N THR A 153 9.31 8.48 11.14
CA THR A 153 8.48 9.65 10.83
C THR A 153 8.39 9.82 9.33
N ILE A 154 7.18 9.81 8.78
CA ILE A 154 6.95 10.14 7.36
C ILE A 154 7.28 11.62 7.17
N ILE A 155 8.12 11.91 6.20
CA ILE A 155 8.57 13.26 5.85
C ILE A 155 8.06 13.67 4.48
N ALA A 156 8.26 14.93 4.12
CA ALA A 156 7.80 15.47 2.84
C ALA A 156 8.31 14.64 1.66
N SER A 157 7.40 14.31 0.75
CA SER A 157 7.62 13.45 -0.40
C SER A 157 6.99 14.08 -1.65
N SER A 158 7.03 13.36 -2.75
CA SER A 158 6.36 13.73 -4.00
C SER A 158 5.20 12.76 -4.30
N PRO A 159 4.36 13.03 -5.30
CA PRO A 159 3.29 12.09 -5.70
C PRO A 159 3.79 10.69 -6.07
N THR A 160 5.06 10.56 -6.45
CA THR A 160 5.68 9.27 -6.86
C THR A 160 6.65 8.72 -5.83
N THR A 161 6.75 9.34 -4.65
CA THR A 161 7.68 8.92 -3.60
C THR A 161 7.04 8.98 -2.22
N LEU A 162 7.48 8.10 -1.33
CA LEU A 162 7.22 8.17 0.11
C LEU A 162 8.57 8.14 0.82
N ALA A 163 8.79 9.09 1.71
CA ALA A 163 10.04 9.17 2.47
C ALA A 163 9.78 9.11 3.97
N ALA A 164 10.67 8.45 4.69
CA ALA A 164 10.62 8.31 6.13
C ALA A 164 12.00 8.54 6.74
N TYR A 165 12.01 9.09 7.95
CA TYR A 165 13.20 9.36 8.74
C TYR A 165 13.09 8.69 10.10
N ASN A 166 14.13 7.96 10.46
CA ASN A 166 14.26 7.39 11.80
C ASN A 166 15.21 8.26 12.63
N LYS A 167 14.67 8.94 13.62
CA LYS A 167 15.42 9.89 14.46
C LYS A 167 16.48 9.23 15.35
N ASP A 168 16.28 7.95 15.71
CA ASP A 168 17.15 7.24 16.64
C ASP A 168 18.40 6.69 15.93
N THR A 169 18.25 6.34 14.65
CA THR A 169 19.34 5.80 13.81
C THR A 169 19.88 6.79 12.80
N GLY A 170 19.18 7.90 12.55
CA GLY A 170 19.49 8.85 11.47
C GLY A 170 19.18 8.31 10.07
N ALA A 171 18.54 7.14 9.93
CA ALA A 171 18.28 6.54 8.64
C ALA A 171 17.18 7.29 7.88
N ILE A 172 17.46 7.60 6.62
CA ILE A 172 16.50 8.11 5.64
C ILE A 172 16.13 6.95 4.72
N LYS A 173 14.84 6.73 4.51
CA LYS A 173 14.28 5.66 3.70
C LYS A 173 13.34 6.28 2.67
N ILE A 174 13.53 5.91 1.40
CA ILE A 174 12.74 6.48 0.30
C ILE A 174 12.23 5.33 -0.57
N VAL A 175 10.92 5.26 -0.75
CA VAL A 175 10.29 4.42 -1.75
C VAL A 175 9.92 5.29 -2.94
N ALA A 176 10.47 4.98 -4.12
CA ALA A 176 10.16 5.67 -5.36
C ALA A 176 9.45 4.69 -6.32
N VAL A 177 8.39 5.15 -6.97
CA VAL A 177 7.54 4.35 -7.83
C VAL A 177 7.53 4.93 -9.24
N ASN A 178 7.96 4.11 -10.20
CA ASN A 178 7.86 4.43 -11.62
C ASN A 178 6.69 3.64 -12.22
N THR A 179 5.63 4.33 -12.59
CA THR A 179 4.45 3.76 -13.26
C THR A 179 4.50 3.86 -14.78
N THR A 180 5.59 4.39 -15.31
CA THR A 180 5.77 4.57 -16.77
C THR A 180 6.55 3.42 -17.38
N GLY A 181 6.50 3.27 -18.70
CA GLY A 181 7.37 2.34 -19.44
C GLY A 181 8.80 2.87 -19.65
N ASP A 182 9.07 4.11 -19.28
CA ASP A 182 10.34 4.79 -19.56
C ASP A 182 11.22 4.88 -18.31
N THR A 183 12.51 5.03 -18.54
CA THR A 183 13.47 5.29 -17.47
C THR A 183 13.17 6.64 -16.82
N GLN A 184 13.08 6.65 -15.49
CA GLN A 184 12.88 7.85 -14.69
C GLN A 184 14.13 8.17 -13.88
N ASN A 185 14.47 9.46 -13.81
CA ASN A 185 15.55 9.95 -12.98
C ASN A 185 14.96 10.65 -11.75
N TYR A 186 15.29 10.14 -10.57
CA TYR A 186 14.90 10.75 -9.30
C TYR A 186 16.06 11.52 -8.71
N ARG A 187 15.80 12.74 -8.28
CA ARG A 187 16.74 13.56 -7.51
C ARG A 187 16.14 13.85 -6.15
N PHE A 188 16.82 13.42 -5.11
CA PHE A 188 16.41 13.68 -3.73
C PHE A 188 17.26 14.81 -3.13
N ASP A 189 16.62 15.85 -2.66
CA ASP A 189 17.27 16.92 -1.92
C ASP A 189 17.31 16.56 -0.44
N LEU A 190 18.50 16.31 0.06
CA LEU A 190 18.75 15.97 1.45
C LEU A 190 19.40 17.10 2.24
N SER A 191 19.41 18.31 1.70
CA SER A 191 20.09 19.48 2.31
C SER A 191 19.50 19.90 3.66
N ALA A 192 18.26 19.51 3.96
CA ALA A 192 17.63 19.74 5.26
C ALA A 192 18.22 18.88 6.40
N PHE A 193 18.99 17.84 6.08
CA PHE A 193 19.63 16.97 7.06
C PHE A 193 21.04 17.44 7.33
N SER A 194 21.39 17.59 8.61
CA SER A 194 22.73 18.04 9.03
C SER A 194 23.84 17.02 8.71
N GLN A 195 23.47 15.76 8.61
CA GLN A 195 24.37 14.66 8.24
C GLN A 195 23.66 13.69 7.30
N THR A 196 24.32 13.33 6.21
CA THR A 196 23.87 12.31 5.27
C THR A 196 25.05 11.39 4.94
N GLY A 197 24.74 10.13 4.67
CA GLY A 197 25.73 9.21 4.10
C GLY A 197 26.16 9.61 2.68
N THR A 198 27.26 9.06 2.23
CA THR A 198 27.79 9.27 0.86
C THR A 198 27.24 8.27 -0.15
N SER A 199 26.49 7.28 0.31
CA SER A 199 25.90 6.23 -0.53
C SER A 199 24.53 5.82 0.02
N ALA A 200 23.72 5.21 -0.83
CA ALA A 200 22.43 4.66 -0.46
C ALA A 200 22.27 3.25 -1.03
N LYS A 201 21.86 2.31 -0.20
CA LYS A 201 21.49 0.98 -0.67
C LYS A 201 20.21 1.04 -1.50
N ILE A 202 20.24 0.47 -2.71
CA ILE A 202 19.11 0.48 -3.63
C ILE A 202 18.54 -0.93 -3.74
N ILE A 203 17.25 -1.07 -3.40
CA ILE A 203 16.50 -2.32 -3.48
C ILE A 203 15.37 -2.15 -4.48
N ARG A 204 15.29 -3.00 -5.48
CA ARG A 204 14.34 -2.89 -6.58
C ARG A 204 13.38 -4.08 -6.64
N THR A 205 12.12 -3.78 -6.93
CA THR A 205 11.11 -4.73 -7.39
C THR A 205 10.62 -4.27 -8.75
N SER A 206 10.69 -5.13 -9.77
CA SER A 206 10.32 -4.78 -11.14
C SER A 206 9.97 -6.01 -11.96
N GLY A 207 9.32 -5.81 -13.11
CA GLY A 207 9.00 -6.88 -14.04
C GLY A 207 7.85 -7.79 -13.59
N SER A 208 7.72 -8.94 -14.23
CA SER A 208 6.69 -9.93 -13.90
C SER A 208 7.03 -10.71 -12.63
N PHE A 209 6.06 -11.45 -12.10
CA PHE A 209 6.30 -12.35 -10.98
C PHE A 209 7.33 -13.46 -11.32
N THR A 210 7.34 -13.93 -12.55
CA THR A 210 8.22 -15.03 -12.99
C THR A 210 9.62 -14.55 -13.35
N ASP A 211 9.70 -13.44 -14.08
CA ASP A 211 10.96 -12.98 -14.71
C ASP A 211 11.46 -11.64 -14.14
N GLY A 212 10.77 -11.13 -13.12
CA GLY A 212 11.10 -9.85 -12.54
C GLY A 212 12.08 -9.91 -11.37
N GLU A 213 12.29 -8.76 -10.78
CA GLU A 213 13.14 -8.58 -9.61
C GLU A 213 12.27 -8.43 -8.35
N HIS A 214 12.63 -9.18 -7.31
CA HIS A 214 11.92 -9.23 -6.05
C HIS A 214 12.86 -8.82 -4.92
N TRP A 215 12.77 -7.55 -4.48
CA TRP A 215 13.68 -6.95 -3.46
C TRP A 215 15.16 -7.15 -3.80
N LYS A 216 15.48 -7.05 -5.06
CA LYS A 216 16.84 -7.23 -5.53
C LYS A 216 17.71 -6.07 -5.10
N ASP A 217 18.83 -6.39 -4.47
CA ASP A 217 19.91 -5.44 -4.25
C ASP A 217 20.56 -5.10 -5.60
N VAL A 218 20.47 -3.86 -6.01
CA VAL A 218 21.02 -3.39 -7.29
C VAL A 218 22.24 -2.48 -7.11
N GLY A 219 22.73 -2.41 -5.88
CA GLY A 219 23.97 -1.68 -5.55
C GLY A 219 23.72 -0.43 -4.70
N THR A 220 24.74 0.41 -4.68
CA THR A 220 24.79 1.67 -3.93
C THR A 220 25.20 2.80 -4.88
#